data_8dbb2d1f6d6aabaef6d73dbe4678343d
#
_entry.id   8dbb2d1f6d6aabaef6d73dbe4678343d
#
_cell.length_a   1.000
_cell.length_b   1.000
_cell.length_c   1.000
_cell.angle_alpha   90.00
_cell.angle_beta   90.00
_cell.angle_gamma   90.00
#
_symmetry.space_group_name_H-M   'P 1'
#
loop_
_entity.id
_entity.type
_entity.pdbx_description
1 polymer ?
#
loop_
_entity_poly.entity_id
_entity_poly.type
_entity_poly.pdbx_seq_one_letter_code
_entity_poly.pdbx_strand_id
1 'polypeptide(L)'
;MSGRLDWPVIVIGGGPTGLTTANLLAHYGVHTLLVERNASTVGEPRAVSIDDEALRTMQAFGAVDEVLSEVVLGYGSEYYSASGRRFLQVKPNSQEYGFPKRNAFRQPVLEAQLASHLCRQPQAEVWFGAELTGLQQDADRVTVQISRAGQSVEVSCKYLVACDGARSSVREELGIGMSGSTFRERWLIIDIAQTTDPARDTRVFCNPARPCITLPGPKGTRRFEFMLHDGESDADVLAPEAVARLLRLYSRDDASPIQRKAVYTFHARVADRWSDGRVFLAGDAAHLTPPFAGQGMNSGIRDAHNLAWKLAAVVRGELGPRLLATYELERRGHAWEMIRLAVRMGHVMMPRNRVSALALQVAFRLLTLYPAARDYFGQMKYKPKPRFNAGFLLRDGDAGVAEGLIGRLFSQPTIQTPEGPRRLDDVLGDGFCLIAVPGTPASLLQEIPSEFGAPLKIHRMMLDRAGAVAAKLPDLPPGVLLLRPDRYVAAFLPADALTAAQDRIAQFFDQTWDGASERGSHDFNEGMAHAQ
;
A
#
# COMPACT_ATOMS: atom_id res chain seq x y z
N MET A 1 -1.44 34.15 26.98
CA MET A 1 -1.21 32.70 27.12
C MET A 1 -1.77 32.04 25.86
N SER A 2 -0.98 31.76 24.85
CA SER A 2 -1.42 30.96 23.70
C SER A 2 -1.65 29.55 24.22
N GLY A 3 -2.89 29.09 24.24
CA GLY A 3 -3.21 27.73 24.62
C GLY A 3 -2.41 26.78 23.73
N ARG A 4 -1.59 25.93 24.33
CA ARG A 4 -0.83 24.90 23.65
C ARG A 4 -1.83 23.94 23.00
N LEU A 5 -1.81 23.82 21.67
CA LEU A 5 -2.67 22.90 20.95
C LEU A 5 -2.07 21.50 21.05
N ASP A 6 -2.73 20.61 21.77
CA ASP A 6 -2.31 19.22 21.96
C ASP A 6 -3.18 18.27 21.13
N TRP A 7 -2.54 17.44 20.30
CA TRP A 7 -3.20 16.45 19.46
C TRP A 7 -2.79 15.03 19.86
N PRO A 8 -3.69 14.03 19.84
CA PRO A 8 -3.28 12.64 19.95
C PRO A 8 -2.29 12.24 18.86
N VAL A 9 -2.58 12.57 17.58
CA VAL A 9 -1.72 12.27 16.44
C VAL A 9 -1.65 13.46 15.49
N ILE A 10 -0.44 13.76 15.02
CA ILE A 10 -0.21 14.69 13.90
C ILE A 10 0.33 13.89 12.70
N VAL A 11 -0.22 14.15 11.50
CA VAL A 11 0.23 13.58 10.23
C VAL A 11 0.85 14.70 9.39
N ILE A 12 2.10 14.54 8.98
CA ILE A 12 2.81 15.51 8.11
C ILE A 12 2.81 15.01 6.68
N GLY A 13 2.20 15.79 5.78
CA GLY A 13 2.07 15.53 4.35
C GLY A 13 0.67 15.08 3.94
N GLY A 14 0.05 15.83 3.02
CA GLY A 14 -1.29 15.63 2.48
C GLY A 14 -1.33 14.82 1.17
N GLY A 15 -0.34 13.97 0.91
CA GLY A 15 -0.37 13.01 -0.20
C GLY A 15 -1.25 11.78 0.10
N PRO A 16 -1.31 10.78 -0.82
CA PRO A 16 -2.19 9.62 -0.67
C PRO A 16 -1.98 8.85 0.63
N THR A 17 -0.73 8.68 1.08
CA THR A 17 -0.42 7.99 2.34
C THR A 17 -0.92 8.78 3.55
N GLY A 18 -0.63 10.08 3.62
CA GLY A 18 -1.02 10.91 4.76
C GLY A 18 -2.54 11.10 4.85
N LEU A 19 -3.20 11.36 3.71
CA LEU A 19 -4.67 11.43 3.66
C LEU A 19 -5.31 10.11 4.08
N THR A 20 -4.77 8.96 3.66
CA THR A 20 -5.25 7.65 4.08
C THR A 20 -5.04 7.43 5.59
N THR A 21 -3.86 7.79 6.11
CA THR A 21 -3.55 7.67 7.55
C THR A 21 -4.51 8.51 8.38
N ALA A 22 -4.72 9.78 8.00
CA ALA A 22 -5.60 10.68 8.75
C ALA A 22 -7.08 10.23 8.68
N ASN A 23 -7.56 9.77 7.52
CA ASN A 23 -8.91 9.22 7.38
C ASN A 23 -9.13 7.98 8.26
N LEU A 24 -8.18 7.05 8.27
CA LEU A 24 -8.25 5.85 9.13
C LEU A 24 -8.22 6.22 10.61
N LEU A 25 -7.33 7.13 11.05
CA LEU A 25 -7.26 7.58 12.43
C LEU A 25 -8.57 8.26 12.86
N ALA A 26 -9.12 9.15 12.03
CA ALA A 26 -10.39 9.81 12.28
C ALA A 26 -11.54 8.78 12.36
N HIS A 27 -11.58 7.82 11.44
CA HIS A 27 -12.55 6.71 11.44
C HIS A 27 -12.47 5.86 12.72
N TYR A 28 -11.27 5.62 13.23
CA TYR A 28 -11.06 4.95 14.52
C TYR A 28 -11.29 5.86 15.74
N GLY A 29 -11.79 7.09 15.56
CA GLY A 29 -12.14 8.02 16.62
C GLY A 29 -10.96 8.76 17.26
N VAL A 30 -9.81 8.83 16.59
CA VAL A 30 -8.62 9.54 17.06
C VAL A 30 -8.60 10.96 16.49
N HIS A 31 -8.58 11.97 17.38
CA HIS A 31 -8.39 13.35 16.95
C HIS A 31 -7.04 13.53 16.26
N THR A 32 -7.07 13.95 15.00
CA THR A 32 -5.90 13.98 14.12
C THR A 32 -5.77 15.34 13.45
N LEU A 33 -4.56 15.92 13.49
CA LEU A 33 -4.19 17.06 12.67
C LEU A 33 -3.39 16.59 11.46
N LEU A 34 -3.83 16.91 10.24
CA LEU A 34 -3.05 16.76 9.03
C LEU A 34 -2.47 18.10 8.61
N VAL A 35 -1.15 18.14 8.40
CA VAL A 35 -0.39 19.34 7.99
C VAL A 35 0.16 19.12 6.59
N GLU A 36 -0.20 20.01 5.64
CA GLU A 36 0.26 19.96 4.25
C GLU A 36 0.81 21.35 3.84
N ARG A 37 2.05 21.37 3.34
CA ARG A 37 2.74 22.61 2.94
C ARG A 37 2.13 23.31 1.74
N ASN A 38 1.51 22.55 0.81
CA ASN A 38 0.83 23.14 -0.33
C ASN A 38 -0.54 23.70 0.09
N ALA A 39 -1.03 24.69 -0.64
CA ALA A 39 -2.32 25.31 -0.39
C ALA A 39 -3.53 24.39 -0.67
N SER A 40 -3.31 23.27 -1.35
CA SER A 40 -4.30 22.24 -1.67
C SER A 40 -3.61 20.91 -1.96
N THR A 41 -4.40 19.87 -2.25
CA THR A 41 -3.90 18.60 -2.80
C THR A 41 -3.21 18.82 -4.16
N VAL A 42 -2.34 17.87 -4.57
CA VAL A 42 -1.58 18.01 -5.80
C VAL A 42 -2.48 18.08 -7.04
N GLY A 43 -2.15 18.96 -7.97
CA GLY A 43 -2.80 19.03 -9.30
C GLY A 43 -2.21 18.07 -10.33
N GLU A 44 -1.06 17.45 -10.03
CA GLU A 44 -0.29 16.66 -10.99
C GLU A 44 -0.45 15.15 -10.80
N PRO A 45 -0.75 14.39 -11.86
CA PRO A 45 -0.88 12.93 -11.77
C PRO A 45 0.51 12.28 -11.65
N ARG A 46 0.87 11.79 -10.46
CA ARG A 46 2.10 11.01 -10.24
C ARG A 46 1.84 9.52 -10.40
N ALA A 47 1.04 8.91 -9.54
CA ALA A 47 0.58 7.52 -9.66
C ALA A 47 -0.62 7.42 -10.60
N VAL A 48 -0.75 6.27 -11.29
CA VAL A 48 -1.83 5.98 -12.25
C VAL A 48 -2.47 4.60 -12.05
N SER A 49 -1.98 3.83 -11.08
CA SER A 49 -2.47 2.48 -10.77
C SER A 49 -2.77 2.35 -9.29
N ILE A 50 -4.01 1.95 -8.96
CA ILE A 50 -4.46 1.60 -7.62
C ILE A 50 -4.81 0.11 -7.61
N ASP A 51 -4.35 -0.64 -6.58
CA ASP A 51 -4.58 -2.07 -6.51
C ASP A 51 -5.76 -2.44 -5.60
N ASP A 52 -6.06 -3.73 -5.55
CA ASP A 52 -7.14 -4.32 -4.76
C ASP A 52 -6.99 -4.06 -3.26
N GLU A 53 -5.78 -4.13 -2.72
CA GLU A 53 -5.49 -3.89 -1.31
C GLU A 53 -5.70 -2.41 -0.93
N ALA A 54 -5.30 -1.49 -1.81
CA ALA A 54 -5.51 -0.06 -1.59
C ALA A 54 -7.01 0.31 -1.65
N LEU A 55 -7.79 -0.25 -2.61
CA LEU A 55 -9.24 -0.05 -2.65
C LEU A 55 -9.93 -0.65 -1.42
N ARG A 56 -9.48 -1.80 -0.92
CA ARG A 56 -9.96 -2.39 0.32
C ARG A 56 -9.66 -1.51 1.53
N THR A 57 -8.52 -0.80 1.53
CA THR A 57 -8.21 0.19 2.56
C THR A 57 -9.17 1.39 2.50
N MET A 58 -9.52 1.87 1.29
CA MET A 58 -10.54 2.93 1.13
C MET A 58 -11.92 2.47 1.63
N GLN A 59 -12.26 1.19 1.46
CA GLN A 59 -13.47 0.58 2.01
C GLN A 59 -13.47 0.61 3.55
N ALA A 60 -12.34 0.37 4.19
CA ALA A 60 -12.23 0.29 5.64
C ALA A 60 -12.67 1.58 6.37
N PHE A 61 -12.57 2.75 5.72
CA PHE A 61 -13.05 4.02 6.28
C PHE A 61 -14.20 4.67 5.49
N GLY A 62 -14.86 3.88 4.62
CA GLY A 62 -16.11 4.29 3.95
C GLY A 62 -15.96 5.18 2.72
N ALA A 63 -14.75 5.39 2.18
CA ALA A 63 -14.54 6.24 1.01
C ALA A 63 -14.57 5.49 -0.33
N VAL A 64 -14.69 4.16 -0.34
CA VAL A 64 -14.46 3.34 -1.54
C VAL A 64 -15.44 3.63 -2.68
N ASP A 65 -16.72 3.87 -2.40
CA ASP A 65 -17.73 4.10 -3.45
C ASP A 65 -17.47 5.43 -4.17
N GLU A 66 -17.08 6.48 -3.43
CA GLU A 66 -16.67 7.76 -3.99
C GLU A 66 -15.42 7.59 -4.87
N VAL A 67 -14.43 6.83 -4.41
CA VAL A 67 -13.21 6.53 -5.17
C VAL A 67 -13.52 5.73 -6.43
N LEU A 68 -14.36 4.70 -6.35
CA LEU A 68 -14.71 3.84 -7.48
C LEU A 68 -15.41 4.59 -8.62
N SER A 69 -16.11 5.68 -8.33
CA SER A 69 -16.77 6.51 -9.35
C SER A 69 -15.79 7.12 -10.37
N GLU A 70 -14.51 7.22 -10.02
CA GLU A 70 -13.43 7.83 -10.82
C GLU A 70 -12.33 6.83 -11.22
N VAL A 71 -12.58 5.53 -11.05
CA VAL A 71 -11.62 4.44 -11.30
C VAL A 71 -12.07 3.58 -12.47
N VAL A 72 -11.14 3.21 -13.35
CA VAL A 72 -11.36 2.19 -14.39
C VAL A 72 -10.84 0.86 -13.88
N LEU A 73 -11.78 -0.06 -13.63
CA LEU A 73 -11.48 -1.36 -13.02
C LEU A 73 -10.91 -2.37 -14.03
N GLY A 74 -9.97 -3.19 -13.56
CA GLY A 74 -9.61 -4.46 -14.19
C GLY A 74 -8.81 -4.33 -15.49
N TYR A 75 -7.80 -3.45 -15.56
CA TYR A 75 -6.94 -3.39 -16.74
C TYR A 75 -5.73 -4.34 -16.67
N GLY A 76 -5.26 -4.77 -17.85
CA GLY A 76 -4.11 -5.66 -18.01
C GLY A 76 -2.83 -4.93 -18.43
N SER A 77 -1.83 -5.72 -18.82
CA SER A 77 -0.61 -5.25 -19.48
C SER A 77 -0.23 -6.17 -20.63
N GLU A 78 0.19 -5.59 -21.74
CA GLU A 78 0.68 -6.28 -22.91
C GLU A 78 2.12 -5.86 -23.19
N TYR A 79 3.00 -6.82 -23.41
CA TYR A 79 4.42 -6.58 -23.64
C TYR A 79 4.76 -6.83 -25.12
N TYR A 80 5.35 -5.84 -25.75
CA TYR A 80 5.66 -5.81 -27.17
C TYR A 80 7.15 -5.77 -27.42
N SER A 81 7.59 -6.49 -28.46
CA SER A 81 8.94 -6.42 -29.01
C SER A 81 9.16 -5.10 -29.78
N ALA A 82 10.41 -4.81 -30.14
CA ALA A 82 10.75 -3.69 -31.02
C ALA A 82 10.06 -3.77 -32.41
N SER A 83 9.68 -4.97 -32.86
CA SER A 83 8.92 -5.17 -34.12
C SER A 83 7.40 -5.05 -33.93
N GLY A 84 6.90 -4.62 -32.77
CA GLY A 84 5.48 -4.49 -32.50
C GLY A 84 4.75 -5.82 -32.27
N ARG A 85 5.45 -6.96 -32.13
CA ARG A 85 4.84 -8.26 -31.84
C ARG A 85 4.68 -8.46 -30.35
N ARG A 86 3.44 -8.74 -29.89
CA ARG A 86 3.15 -9.08 -28.50
C ARG A 86 3.78 -10.44 -28.14
N PHE A 87 4.48 -10.51 -27.00
CA PHE A 87 5.11 -11.74 -26.52
C PHE A 87 4.66 -12.16 -25.12
N LEU A 88 4.02 -11.26 -24.35
CA LEU A 88 3.47 -11.56 -23.04
C LEU A 88 2.21 -10.73 -22.81
N GLN A 89 1.21 -11.34 -22.17
CA GLN A 89 0.01 -10.68 -21.69
C GLN A 89 -0.20 -10.99 -20.21
N VAL A 90 -0.47 -9.96 -19.42
CA VAL A 90 -0.82 -10.02 -18.00
C VAL A 90 -2.21 -9.45 -17.85
N LYS A 91 -3.19 -10.29 -17.49
CA LYS A 91 -4.59 -9.88 -17.34
C LYS A 91 -5.22 -10.66 -16.18
N PRO A 92 -4.96 -10.23 -14.94
CA PRO A 92 -5.49 -10.90 -13.77
C PRO A 92 -7.01 -10.74 -13.70
N ASN A 93 -7.69 -11.83 -13.36
CA ASN A 93 -9.13 -11.88 -13.18
C ASN A 93 -9.56 -12.12 -11.73
N SER A 94 -8.61 -12.32 -10.83
CA SER A 94 -8.88 -12.55 -9.42
C SER A 94 -9.35 -11.27 -8.73
N GLN A 95 -10.36 -11.41 -7.89
CA GLN A 95 -10.86 -10.39 -6.97
C GLN A 95 -10.76 -10.90 -5.51
N GLU A 96 -9.67 -11.56 -5.17
CA GLU A 96 -9.45 -12.22 -3.88
C GLU A 96 -9.65 -11.27 -2.68
N TYR A 97 -9.34 -10.00 -2.88
CA TYR A 97 -9.50 -8.97 -1.84
C TYR A 97 -10.69 -8.01 -2.12
N GLY A 98 -11.70 -8.49 -2.86
CA GLY A 98 -12.97 -7.78 -3.11
C GLY A 98 -12.94 -6.84 -4.31
N PHE A 99 -11.77 -6.60 -4.92
CA PHE A 99 -11.57 -5.71 -6.05
C PHE A 99 -10.63 -6.33 -7.08
N PRO A 100 -10.65 -5.86 -8.36
CA PRO A 100 -9.67 -6.25 -9.35
C PRO A 100 -8.25 -5.81 -8.94
N LYS A 101 -7.24 -6.65 -9.24
CA LYS A 101 -5.83 -6.42 -8.83
C LYS A 101 -5.19 -5.15 -9.38
N ARG A 102 -5.69 -4.62 -10.50
CA ARG A 102 -5.13 -3.41 -11.13
C ARG A 102 -6.26 -2.53 -11.65
N ASN A 103 -6.22 -1.28 -11.27
CA ASN A 103 -7.25 -0.32 -11.62
C ASN A 103 -6.60 1.01 -11.98
N ALA A 104 -7.05 1.67 -13.05
CA ALA A 104 -6.53 2.96 -13.47
C ALA A 104 -7.29 4.09 -12.78
N PHE A 105 -6.56 5.10 -12.32
CA PHE A 105 -7.12 6.24 -11.61
C PHE A 105 -6.34 7.52 -11.90
N ARG A 106 -6.85 8.64 -11.44
CA ARG A 106 -6.16 9.94 -11.45
C ARG A 106 -5.85 10.37 -10.03
N GLN A 107 -4.55 10.45 -9.70
CA GLN A 107 -4.12 10.80 -8.34
C GLN A 107 -4.68 12.13 -7.82
N PRO A 108 -4.71 13.24 -8.59
CA PRO A 108 -5.31 14.48 -8.11
C PRO A 108 -6.78 14.35 -7.69
N VAL A 109 -7.54 13.51 -8.40
CA VAL A 109 -8.95 13.25 -8.08
C VAL A 109 -9.07 12.43 -6.80
N LEU A 110 -8.26 11.36 -6.66
CA LEU A 110 -8.22 10.54 -5.45
C LEU A 110 -7.86 11.40 -4.22
N GLU A 111 -6.82 12.22 -4.31
CA GLU A 111 -6.41 13.07 -3.19
C GLU A 111 -7.50 14.09 -2.82
N ALA A 112 -8.16 14.70 -3.80
CA ALA A 112 -9.26 15.62 -3.55
C ALA A 112 -10.45 14.91 -2.88
N GLN A 113 -10.80 13.69 -3.31
CA GLN A 113 -11.84 12.87 -2.69
C GLN A 113 -11.48 12.51 -1.25
N LEU A 114 -10.25 12.04 -1.00
CA LEU A 114 -9.78 11.69 0.35
C LEU A 114 -9.72 12.91 1.28
N ALA A 115 -9.27 14.06 0.79
CA ALA A 115 -9.26 15.31 1.55
C ALA A 115 -10.68 15.78 1.88
N SER A 116 -11.59 15.73 0.89
CA SER A 116 -13.00 16.06 1.10
C SER A 116 -13.65 15.11 2.12
N HIS A 117 -13.37 13.80 2.04
CA HIS A 117 -13.85 12.82 3.00
C HIS A 117 -13.33 13.13 4.42
N LEU A 118 -12.02 13.43 4.54
CA LEU A 118 -11.39 13.78 5.83
C LEU A 118 -12.00 15.04 6.44
N CYS A 119 -12.24 16.10 5.66
CA CYS A 119 -12.84 17.34 6.14
C CYS A 119 -14.28 17.17 6.66
N ARG A 120 -14.96 16.07 6.30
CA ARG A 120 -16.29 15.74 6.86
C ARG A 120 -16.22 15.00 8.19
N GLN A 121 -15.02 14.54 8.62
CA GLN A 121 -14.82 13.80 9.85
C GLN A 121 -14.64 14.76 11.03
N PRO A 122 -15.48 14.70 12.10
CA PRO A 122 -15.36 15.61 13.24
C PRO A 122 -14.08 15.41 14.05
N GLN A 123 -13.38 14.28 13.87
CA GLN A 123 -12.12 13.95 14.53
C GLN A 123 -10.89 14.44 13.76
N ALA A 124 -11.08 15.12 12.61
CA ALA A 124 -9.96 15.57 11.80
C ALA A 124 -9.92 17.08 11.61
N GLU A 125 -8.72 17.63 11.67
CA GLU A 125 -8.43 19.00 11.24
C GLU A 125 -7.34 18.97 10.16
N VAL A 126 -7.48 19.79 9.11
CA VAL A 126 -6.55 19.84 7.99
C VAL A 126 -5.99 21.25 7.87
N TRP A 127 -4.69 21.38 7.93
CA TRP A 127 -3.95 22.61 7.71
C TRP A 127 -3.23 22.56 6.36
N PHE A 128 -3.83 23.12 5.32
CA PHE A 128 -3.15 23.41 4.07
C PHE A 128 -2.35 24.72 4.16
N GLY A 129 -1.30 24.84 3.35
CA GLY A 129 -0.39 25.99 3.39
C GLY A 129 0.37 26.09 4.72
N ALA A 130 0.61 24.94 5.34
CA ALA A 130 1.28 24.82 6.63
C ALA A 130 2.47 23.89 6.52
N GLU A 131 3.65 24.33 6.92
CA GLU A 131 4.92 23.60 6.76
C GLU A 131 5.58 23.34 8.11
N LEU A 132 6.00 22.10 8.35
CA LEU A 132 6.82 21.76 9.50
C LEU A 132 8.20 22.39 9.34
N THR A 133 8.64 23.14 10.36
CA THR A 133 9.92 23.87 10.37
C THR A 133 10.86 23.41 11.49
N GLY A 134 10.38 22.57 12.39
CA GLY A 134 11.20 22.00 13.46
C GLY A 134 10.45 20.94 14.24
N LEU A 135 11.18 19.99 14.80
CA LEU A 135 10.65 18.85 15.53
C LEU A 135 11.55 18.56 16.75
N GLN A 136 10.93 18.33 17.90
CA GLN A 136 11.57 17.84 19.12
C GLN A 136 10.68 16.78 19.76
N GLN A 137 11.27 15.79 20.41
CA GLN A 137 10.51 14.80 21.16
C GLN A 137 11.16 14.50 22.52
N ASP A 138 10.32 14.13 23.48
CA ASP A 138 10.71 13.59 24.77
C ASP A 138 10.02 12.22 25.01
N ALA A 139 10.09 11.72 26.25
CA ALA A 139 9.47 10.43 26.60
C ALA A 139 7.94 10.43 26.45
N ASP A 140 7.28 11.60 26.52
CA ASP A 140 5.82 11.71 26.61
C ASP A 140 5.17 12.26 25.34
N ARG A 141 5.87 13.11 24.58
CA ARG A 141 5.29 13.86 23.47
C ARG A 141 6.28 14.22 22.38
N VAL A 142 5.73 14.60 21.23
CA VAL A 142 6.43 15.28 20.13
C VAL A 142 5.95 16.73 20.09
N THR A 143 6.87 17.68 20.02
CA THR A 143 6.58 19.11 19.83
C THR A 143 7.07 19.53 18.45
N VAL A 144 6.22 20.15 17.66
CA VAL A 144 6.54 20.60 16.30
C VAL A 144 6.31 22.10 16.13
N GLN A 145 7.19 22.74 15.39
CA GLN A 145 7.04 24.11 14.92
C GLN A 145 6.44 24.06 13.51
N ILE A 146 5.33 24.75 13.31
CA ILE A 146 4.63 24.80 12.03
C ILE A 146 4.54 26.25 11.58
N SER A 147 5.05 26.53 10.39
CA SER A 147 4.84 27.82 9.71
C SER A 147 3.50 27.79 8.99
N ARG A 148 2.58 28.68 9.37
CA ARG A 148 1.25 28.83 8.75
C ARG A 148 0.90 30.29 8.57
N ALA A 149 0.59 30.69 7.35
CA ALA A 149 0.27 32.10 6.99
C ALA A 149 1.32 33.12 7.49
N GLY A 150 2.61 32.74 7.43
CA GLY A 150 3.74 33.58 7.88
C GLY A 150 3.95 33.64 9.38
N GLN A 151 3.18 32.88 10.16
CA GLN A 151 3.35 32.79 11.62
C GLN A 151 3.89 31.41 12.01
N SER A 152 4.75 31.36 13.02
CA SER A 152 5.19 30.12 13.62
C SER A 152 4.24 29.73 14.74
N VAL A 153 3.67 28.52 14.66
CA VAL A 153 2.76 27.96 15.65
C VAL A 153 3.42 26.72 16.24
N GLU A 154 3.51 26.66 17.57
CA GLU A 154 3.94 25.47 18.29
C GLU A 154 2.74 24.59 18.61
N VAL A 155 2.82 23.31 18.22
CA VAL A 155 1.82 22.29 18.54
C VAL A 155 2.50 21.04 19.07
N SER A 156 1.80 20.25 19.89
CA SER A 156 2.32 18.98 20.39
C SER A 156 1.38 17.83 20.14
N CYS A 157 1.93 16.60 20.11
CA CYS A 157 1.15 15.38 19.95
C CYS A 157 1.77 14.21 20.74
N LYS A 158 0.97 13.16 20.95
CA LYS A 158 1.50 11.91 21.49
C LYS A 158 2.36 11.17 20.48
N TYR A 159 1.94 11.17 19.20
CA TYR A 159 2.63 10.50 18.10
C TYR A 159 2.58 11.35 16.84
N LEU A 160 3.63 11.27 16.02
CA LEU A 160 3.72 11.93 14.73
C LEU A 160 3.93 10.88 13.63
N VAL A 161 3.19 11.01 12.51
CA VAL A 161 3.38 10.19 11.31
C VAL A 161 3.87 11.07 10.16
N ALA A 162 5.08 10.83 9.71
CA ALA A 162 5.68 11.51 8.58
C ALA A 162 5.30 10.82 7.26
N CYS A 163 4.47 11.49 6.48
CA CYS A 163 4.02 11.13 5.13
C CYS A 163 4.46 12.19 4.11
N ASP A 164 5.54 12.93 4.39
CA ASP A 164 6.02 14.12 3.69
C ASP A 164 6.87 13.81 2.44
N GLY A 165 6.86 12.54 2.03
CA GLY A 165 7.33 12.10 0.73
C GLY A 165 8.84 11.87 0.64
N ALA A 166 9.35 11.73 -0.59
CA ALA A 166 10.72 11.31 -0.88
C ALA A 166 11.79 12.22 -0.25
N ARG A 167 11.49 13.51 -0.13
CA ARG A 167 12.35 14.53 0.50
C ARG A 167 11.82 14.88 1.90
N SER A 168 11.56 13.84 2.69
CA SER A 168 11.02 14.00 4.05
C SER A 168 11.95 14.82 4.92
N SER A 169 11.48 15.99 5.34
CA SER A 169 12.18 16.83 6.31
C SER A 169 12.21 16.19 7.70
N VAL A 170 11.12 15.49 8.06
CA VAL A 170 11.05 14.73 9.32
C VAL A 170 12.14 13.65 9.37
N ARG A 171 12.29 12.85 8.32
CA ARG A 171 13.31 11.81 8.23
C ARG A 171 14.72 12.41 8.36
N GLU A 172 14.97 13.51 7.65
CA GLU A 172 16.26 14.21 7.69
C GLU A 172 16.57 14.79 9.08
N GLU A 173 15.59 15.39 9.74
CA GLU A 173 15.75 15.96 11.11
C GLU A 173 16.03 14.87 12.16
N LEU A 174 15.47 13.67 11.98
CA LEU A 174 15.77 12.50 12.81
C LEU A 174 17.11 11.83 12.47
N GLY A 175 17.84 12.31 11.47
CA GLY A 175 19.10 11.72 11.03
C GLY A 175 18.95 10.30 10.48
N ILE A 176 17.78 9.96 9.92
CA ILE A 176 17.52 8.62 9.36
C ILE A 176 17.96 8.59 7.90
N GLY A 177 18.95 7.75 7.60
CA GLY A 177 19.44 7.50 6.24
C GLY A 177 18.48 6.66 5.41
N MET A 178 18.77 6.56 4.11
CA MET A 178 18.10 5.65 3.18
C MET A 178 19.11 4.77 2.46
N SER A 179 18.95 3.46 2.58
CA SER A 179 19.76 2.46 1.89
C SER A 179 19.11 2.02 0.58
N GLY A 180 19.92 1.65 -0.43
CA GLY A 180 19.46 1.21 -1.75
C GLY A 180 20.15 1.93 -2.90
N SER A 181 19.50 1.99 -4.07
CA SER A 181 20.09 2.50 -5.30
C SER A 181 19.22 3.56 -5.99
N THR A 182 19.85 4.31 -6.87
CA THR A 182 19.17 5.24 -7.79
C THR A 182 19.38 4.74 -9.21
N PHE A 183 18.31 4.67 -10.01
CA PHE A 183 18.43 4.33 -11.42
C PHE A 183 19.20 5.42 -12.17
N ARG A 184 20.08 4.98 -13.05
CA ARG A 184 20.81 5.90 -13.92
C ARG A 184 19.91 6.47 -15.00
N GLU A 185 18.95 5.65 -15.47
CA GLU A 185 18.02 5.99 -16.53
C GLU A 185 17.00 7.02 -16.04
N ARG A 186 16.87 8.11 -16.78
CA ARG A 186 15.83 9.12 -16.61
C ARG A 186 14.65 8.80 -17.52
N TRP A 187 13.48 9.22 -17.12
CA TRP A 187 12.25 8.96 -17.84
C TRP A 187 11.45 10.22 -18.08
N LEU A 188 11.07 10.46 -19.32
CA LEU A 188 10.11 11.49 -19.70
C LEU A 188 8.70 10.95 -19.53
N ILE A 189 7.92 11.58 -18.68
CA ILE A 189 6.51 11.28 -18.45
C ILE A 189 5.67 12.32 -19.17
N ILE A 190 4.71 11.88 -19.99
CA ILE A 190 3.76 12.71 -20.71
C ILE A 190 2.35 12.23 -20.39
N ASP A 191 1.54 13.08 -19.78
CA ASP A 191 0.12 12.82 -19.55
C ASP A 191 -0.69 13.64 -20.58
N ILE A 192 -1.53 12.95 -21.35
CA ILE A 192 -2.42 13.57 -22.35
C ILE A 192 -3.88 13.42 -21.94
N ALA A 193 -4.68 14.42 -22.32
CA ALA A 193 -6.13 14.34 -22.30
C ALA A 193 -6.66 13.90 -23.67
N GLN A 194 -7.86 13.35 -23.70
CA GLN A 194 -8.61 13.06 -24.93
C GLN A 194 -7.82 12.18 -25.93
N THR A 195 -7.25 11.06 -25.42
CA THR A 195 -6.60 10.07 -26.28
C THR A 195 -7.58 9.48 -27.30
N THR A 196 -7.12 9.32 -28.54
CA THR A 196 -7.85 8.58 -29.59
C THR A 196 -7.59 7.08 -29.52
N ASP A 197 -6.65 6.64 -28.67
CA ASP A 197 -6.25 5.23 -28.52
C ASP A 197 -7.29 4.45 -27.69
N PRO A 198 -8.00 3.47 -28.30
CA PRO A 198 -9.03 2.70 -27.63
C PRO A 198 -8.48 1.61 -26.67
N ALA A 199 -7.16 1.42 -26.61
CA ALA A 199 -6.56 0.35 -25.82
C ALA A 199 -6.82 0.58 -24.33
N ARG A 200 -7.44 -0.43 -23.69
CA ARG A 200 -7.76 -0.42 -22.26
C ARG A 200 -6.64 -0.96 -21.38
N ASP A 201 -5.68 -1.67 -21.97
CA ASP A 201 -4.56 -2.28 -21.25
C ASP A 201 -3.30 -1.41 -21.37
N THR A 202 -2.42 -1.48 -20.39
CA THR A 202 -1.07 -0.94 -20.47
C THR A 202 -0.31 -1.64 -21.59
N ARG A 203 0.40 -0.89 -22.43
CA ARG A 203 1.32 -1.44 -23.41
C ARG A 203 2.74 -1.09 -23.04
N VAL A 204 3.58 -2.11 -22.94
CA VAL A 204 5.00 -2.01 -22.61
C VAL A 204 5.80 -2.38 -23.85
N PHE A 205 6.47 -1.41 -24.43
CA PHE A 205 7.33 -1.60 -25.60
C PHE A 205 8.76 -1.83 -25.15
N CYS A 206 9.15 -3.10 -25.05
CA CYS A 206 10.50 -3.55 -24.66
C CYS A 206 11.47 -3.38 -25.84
N ASN A 207 11.60 -2.13 -26.32
CA ASN A 207 12.45 -1.77 -27.44
C ASN A 207 13.80 -1.27 -26.91
N PRO A 208 14.94 -1.96 -27.16
CA PRO A 208 16.26 -1.54 -26.67
C PRO A 208 16.69 -0.15 -27.16
N ALA A 209 16.14 0.29 -28.31
CA ALA A 209 16.45 1.62 -28.82
C ALA A 209 15.77 2.73 -28.01
N ARG A 210 14.52 2.52 -27.59
CA ARG A 210 13.80 3.43 -26.70
C ARG A 210 12.64 2.69 -26.01
N PRO A 211 12.85 2.18 -24.80
CA PRO A 211 11.77 1.62 -24.01
C PRO A 211 10.65 2.64 -23.79
N CYS A 212 9.41 2.20 -23.93
CA CYS A 212 8.24 3.03 -23.72
C CYS A 212 7.14 2.26 -23.02
N ILE A 213 6.42 2.92 -22.15
CA ILE A 213 5.22 2.39 -21.50
C ILE A 213 4.07 3.36 -21.80
N THR A 214 2.91 2.84 -22.16
CA THR A 214 1.69 3.65 -22.24
C THR A 214 0.61 3.04 -21.36
N LEU A 215 0.01 3.88 -20.52
CA LEU A 215 -0.97 3.48 -19.53
C LEU A 215 -2.30 4.19 -19.78
N PRO A 216 -3.43 3.45 -19.82
CA PRO A 216 -4.75 4.07 -19.90
C PRO A 216 -5.08 4.78 -18.57
N GLY A 217 -5.86 5.85 -18.67
CA GLY A 217 -6.43 6.55 -17.53
C GLY A 217 -7.94 6.74 -17.69
N PRO A 218 -8.66 7.16 -16.64
CA PRO A 218 -10.07 7.49 -16.70
C PRO A 218 -10.35 8.67 -17.63
N LYS A 219 -11.59 8.74 -18.14
CA LYS A 219 -12.11 9.89 -18.92
C LYS A 219 -11.24 10.26 -20.14
N GLY A 220 -10.70 9.25 -20.83
CA GLY A 220 -9.90 9.44 -22.04
C GLY A 220 -8.50 10.00 -21.81
N THR A 221 -7.98 9.97 -20.59
CA THR A 221 -6.58 10.30 -20.33
C THR A 221 -5.66 9.13 -20.64
N ARG A 222 -4.41 9.43 -21.02
CA ARG A 222 -3.37 8.41 -21.25
C ARG A 222 -2.02 8.96 -20.87
N ARG A 223 -1.21 8.12 -20.24
CA ARG A 223 0.18 8.40 -19.91
C ARG A 223 1.11 7.68 -20.87
N PHE A 224 2.19 8.38 -21.26
CA PHE A 224 3.35 7.84 -21.93
C PHE A 224 4.59 8.05 -21.06
N GLU A 225 5.42 7.03 -20.96
CA GLU A 225 6.68 7.07 -20.23
C GLU A 225 7.78 6.60 -21.19
N PHE A 226 8.75 7.47 -21.49
CA PHE A 226 9.87 7.19 -22.39
C PHE A 226 11.17 7.20 -21.63
N MET A 227 11.94 6.12 -21.73
CA MET A 227 13.31 6.11 -21.23
C MET A 227 14.16 7.08 -22.04
N LEU A 228 14.92 7.93 -21.36
CA LEU A 228 15.86 8.86 -21.98
C LEU A 228 17.21 8.21 -22.18
N HIS A 229 17.92 8.63 -23.26
CA HIS A 229 19.29 8.23 -23.51
C HIS A 229 20.27 9.09 -22.71
N ASP A 230 21.48 8.57 -22.51
CA ASP A 230 22.59 9.36 -21.98
C ASP A 230 22.83 10.56 -22.89
N GLY A 231 22.97 11.75 -22.27
CA GLY A 231 23.23 13.01 -22.99
C GLY A 231 21.99 13.79 -23.45
N GLU A 232 20.79 13.21 -23.41
CA GLU A 232 19.56 13.98 -23.65
C GLU A 232 19.31 14.96 -22.50
N SER A 233 19.23 16.27 -22.78
CA SER A 233 18.93 17.29 -21.77
C SER A 233 17.42 17.37 -21.49
N ASP A 234 17.06 17.80 -20.27
CA ASP A 234 15.65 17.99 -19.92
C ASP A 234 14.99 19.05 -20.81
N ALA A 235 15.72 20.10 -21.16
CA ALA A 235 15.21 21.15 -22.04
C ALA A 235 14.85 20.63 -23.44
N ASP A 236 15.74 19.79 -24.03
CA ASP A 236 15.54 19.26 -25.38
C ASP A 236 14.36 18.26 -25.43
N VAL A 237 14.25 17.36 -24.44
CA VAL A 237 13.20 16.32 -24.44
C VAL A 237 11.83 16.89 -24.06
N LEU A 238 11.79 18.01 -23.34
CA LEU A 238 10.56 18.72 -23.00
C LEU A 238 10.11 19.70 -24.10
N ALA A 239 10.91 19.93 -25.15
CA ALA A 239 10.52 20.76 -26.27
C ALA A 239 9.28 20.20 -27.00
N PRO A 240 8.32 21.02 -27.45
CA PRO A 240 7.08 20.55 -28.08
C PRO A 240 7.32 19.60 -29.26
N GLU A 241 8.31 19.90 -30.10
CA GLU A 241 8.67 19.10 -31.29
C GLU A 241 9.23 17.72 -30.90
N ALA A 242 10.02 17.65 -29.82
CA ALA A 242 10.57 16.40 -29.30
C ALA A 242 9.45 15.53 -28.72
N VAL A 243 8.56 16.12 -27.93
CA VAL A 243 7.38 15.47 -27.37
C VAL A 243 6.48 14.91 -28.48
N ALA A 244 6.11 15.73 -29.48
CA ALA A 244 5.31 15.29 -30.60
C ALA A 244 5.98 14.15 -31.39
N ARG A 245 7.30 14.23 -31.63
CA ARG A 245 8.06 13.18 -32.29
C ARG A 245 8.04 11.87 -31.50
N LEU A 246 8.17 11.91 -30.18
CA LEU A 246 8.12 10.73 -29.32
C LEU A 246 6.73 10.09 -29.28
N LEU A 247 5.67 10.89 -29.18
CA LEU A 247 4.29 10.41 -29.20
C LEU A 247 3.96 9.69 -30.51
N ARG A 248 4.39 10.21 -31.67
CA ARG A 248 4.17 9.57 -32.99
C ARG A 248 4.76 8.17 -33.12
N LEU A 249 5.75 7.80 -32.30
CA LEU A 249 6.32 6.45 -32.34
C LEU A 249 5.32 5.37 -31.92
N TYR A 250 4.37 5.70 -31.03
CA TYR A 250 3.49 4.72 -30.38
C TYR A 250 2.01 5.13 -30.37
N SER A 251 1.68 6.33 -30.83
CA SER A 251 0.31 6.86 -30.81
C SER A 251 0.07 7.81 -31.99
N ARG A 252 -1.21 8.10 -32.26
CA ARG A 252 -1.66 9.17 -33.14
C ARG A 252 -2.09 10.42 -32.37
N ASP A 253 -1.78 10.46 -31.08
CA ASP A 253 -2.20 11.51 -30.13
C ASP A 253 -1.19 12.67 -30.03
N ASP A 254 -0.34 12.86 -31.05
CA ASP A 254 0.69 13.91 -31.06
C ASP A 254 0.13 15.35 -31.07
N ALA A 255 -1.14 15.51 -31.42
CA ALA A 255 -1.88 16.77 -31.35
C ALA A 255 -2.82 16.85 -30.12
N SER A 256 -2.90 15.81 -29.28
CA SER A 256 -3.76 15.80 -28.10
C SER A 256 -3.26 16.78 -27.03
N PRO A 257 -4.16 17.42 -26.27
CA PRO A 257 -3.77 18.34 -25.20
C PRO A 257 -2.90 17.66 -24.16
N ILE A 258 -1.71 18.19 -23.93
CA ILE A 258 -0.77 17.72 -22.91
C ILE A 258 -1.16 18.35 -21.57
N GLN A 259 -1.54 17.51 -20.60
CA GLN A 259 -1.83 17.95 -19.24
C GLN A 259 -0.54 18.15 -18.42
N ARG A 260 0.48 17.31 -18.71
CA ARG A 260 1.73 17.34 -17.98
C ARG A 260 2.85 16.72 -18.79
N LYS A 261 4.05 17.25 -18.62
CA LYS A 261 5.31 16.66 -19.05
C LYS A 261 6.38 16.93 -18.00
N ALA A 262 7.14 15.90 -17.63
CA ALA A 262 8.20 16.02 -16.63
C ALA A 262 9.23 14.90 -16.79
N VAL A 263 10.48 15.18 -16.41
CA VAL A 263 11.55 14.19 -16.34
C VAL A 263 11.72 13.72 -14.91
N TYR A 264 11.82 12.39 -14.73
CA TYR A 264 12.01 11.75 -13.44
C TYR A 264 13.23 10.85 -13.42
N THR A 265 13.89 10.82 -12.27
CA THR A 265 14.84 9.78 -11.87
C THR A 265 14.20 8.89 -10.83
N PHE A 266 14.29 7.59 -11.00
CA PHE A 266 13.68 6.63 -10.10
C PHE A 266 14.66 6.14 -9.05
N HIS A 267 14.13 5.85 -7.87
CA HIS A 267 14.88 5.36 -6.73
C HIS A 267 14.31 4.01 -6.27
N ALA A 268 15.20 3.14 -5.82
CA ALA A 268 14.91 1.88 -5.14
C ALA A 268 15.57 1.95 -3.76
N ARG A 269 14.93 2.59 -2.79
CA ARG A 269 15.52 2.89 -1.48
C ARG A 269 14.55 2.60 -0.35
N VAL A 270 15.08 2.29 0.82
CA VAL A 270 14.33 2.10 2.05
C VAL A 270 15.02 2.84 3.18
N ALA A 271 14.26 3.47 4.07
CA ALA A 271 14.79 4.12 5.27
C ALA A 271 15.42 3.08 6.20
N ASP A 272 16.53 3.44 6.83
CA ASP A 272 17.31 2.52 7.66
C ASP A 272 16.53 2.09 8.92
N ARG A 273 15.62 2.94 9.38
CA ARG A 273 14.61 2.66 10.41
C ARG A 273 13.33 3.42 10.09
N TRP A 274 12.17 2.87 10.52
CA TRP A 274 10.85 3.41 10.20
C TRP A 274 10.19 4.14 11.37
N SER A 275 10.83 4.13 12.52
CA SER A 275 10.40 4.86 13.68
C SER A 275 11.58 5.34 14.50
N ASP A 276 11.37 6.44 15.22
CA ASP A 276 12.26 6.94 16.26
C ASP A 276 11.40 7.50 17.39
N GLY A 277 11.42 6.82 18.55
CA GLY A 277 10.58 7.18 19.67
C GLY A 277 9.09 7.22 19.29
N ARG A 278 8.53 8.42 19.25
CA ARG A 278 7.11 8.68 18.97
C ARG A 278 6.83 9.11 17.53
N VAL A 279 7.85 9.12 16.68
CA VAL A 279 7.75 9.52 15.28
C VAL A 279 7.86 8.30 14.37
N PHE A 280 6.94 8.19 13.39
CA PHE A 280 6.85 7.09 12.43
C PHE A 280 6.96 7.61 11.01
N LEU A 281 7.68 6.92 10.15
CA LEU A 281 7.77 7.21 8.71
C LEU A 281 6.82 6.28 7.94
N ALA A 282 6.09 6.80 6.94
CA ALA A 282 5.21 6.01 6.10
C ALA A 282 5.24 6.48 4.63
N GLY A 283 4.97 5.57 3.70
CA GLY A 283 5.01 5.85 2.27
C GLY A 283 6.40 6.27 1.79
N ASP A 284 6.46 7.27 0.91
CA ASP A 284 7.72 7.72 0.30
C ASP A 284 8.72 8.31 1.32
N ALA A 285 8.29 8.68 2.52
CA ALA A 285 9.19 9.05 3.61
C ALA A 285 9.99 7.84 4.12
N ALA A 286 9.40 6.64 4.07
CA ALA A 286 10.00 5.39 4.52
C ALA A 286 10.64 4.58 3.38
N HIS A 287 10.08 4.61 2.15
CA HIS A 287 10.58 3.79 1.04
C HIS A 287 10.24 4.37 -0.34
N LEU A 288 11.18 4.29 -1.26
CA LEU A 288 11.04 4.75 -2.65
C LEU A 288 11.03 3.55 -3.59
N THR A 289 9.96 3.39 -4.33
CA THR A 289 9.74 2.25 -5.23
C THR A 289 9.72 2.73 -6.69
N PRO A 290 10.52 2.12 -7.59
CA PRO A 290 10.44 2.42 -9.02
C PRO A 290 9.02 2.14 -9.58
N PRO A 291 8.54 2.88 -10.58
CA PRO A 291 7.13 2.83 -11.00
C PRO A 291 6.76 1.56 -11.79
N PHE A 292 7.72 0.74 -12.20
CA PHE A 292 7.55 -0.40 -13.11
C PHE A 292 6.52 -1.44 -12.65
N ALA A 293 6.27 -1.55 -11.34
CA ALA A 293 5.24 -2.42 -10.77
C ALA A 293 3.98 -1.65 -10.31
N GLY A 294 3.98 -0.30 -10.36
CA GLY A 294 2.87 0.53 -9.87
C GLY A 294 2.61 0.39 -8.36
N GLN A 295 3.66 0.18 -7.54
CA GLN A 295 3.49 -0.22 -6.15
C GLN A 295 3.90 0.84 -5.10
N GLY A 296 4.49 1.98 -5.46
CA GLY A 296 4.92 3.00 -4.49
C GLY A 296 3.77 3.51 -3.63
N MET A 297 2.79 4.17 -4.25
CA MET A 297 1.60 4.68 -3.56
C MET A 297 0.82 3.56 -2.83
N ASN A 298 0.62 2.41 -3.50
CA ASN A 298 -0.09 1.28 -2.90
C ASN A 298 0.61 0.73 -1.65
N SER A 299 1.94 0.72 -1.61
CA SER A 299 2.72 0.35 -0.42
C SER A 299 2.53 1.36 0.72
N GLY A 300 2.53 2.66 0.41
CA GLY A 300 2.23 3.71 1.40
C GLY A 300 0.82 3.62 1.98
N ILE A 301 -0.18 3.27 1.17
CA ILE A 301 -1.55 3.03 1.64
C ILE A 301 -1.60 1.81 2.58
N ARG A 302 -0.82 0.75 2.29
CA ARG A 302 -0.69 -0.40 3.21
C ARG A 302 0.01 -0.02 4.52
N ASP A 303 1.01 0.86 4.46
CA ASP A 303 1.66 1.38 5.68
C ASP A 303 0.66 2.14 6.54
N ALA A 304 -0.13 3.01 5.92
CA ALA A 304 -1.19 3.76 6.59
C ALA A 304 -2.19 2.83 7.28
N HIS A 305 -2.67 1.78 6.60
CA HIS A 305 -3.63 0.84 7.18
C HIS A 305 -3.03 0.07 8.37
N ASN A 306 -1.79 -0.41 8.22
CA ASN A 306 -1.10 -1.16 9.28
C ASN A 306 -0.83 -0.29 10.52
N LEU A 307 -0.38 0.96 10.33
CA LEU A 307 0.00 1.85 11.43
C LEU A 307 -1.21 2.49 12.12
N ALA A 308 -2.23 2.91 11.36
CA ALA A 308 -3.33 3.71 11.89
C ALA A 308 -4.14 2.98 12.97
N TRP A 309 -4.51 1.70 12.76
CA TRP A 309 -5.24 0.95 13.77
C TRP A 309 -4.42 0.70 15.04
N LYS A 310 -3.11 0.50 14.90
CA LYS A 310 -2.18 0.32 16.03
C LYS A 310 -2.07 1.60 16.86
N LEU A 311 -1.87 2.74 16.17
CA LEU A 311 -1.87 4.05 16.83
C LEU A 311 -3.19 4.32 17.54
N ALA A 312 -4.31 4.03 16.87
CA ALA A 312 -5.64 4.23 17.46
C ALA A 312 -5.83 3.38 18.72
N ALA A 313 -5.49 2.10 18.70
CA ALA A 313 -5.58 1.21 19.85
C ALA A 313 -4.70 1.69 21.02
N VAL A 314 -3.48 2.16 20.73
CA VAL A 314 -2.56 2.66 21.77
C VAL A 314 -3.02 4.03 22.32
N VAL A 315 -3.47 4.94 21.47
CA VAL A 315 -3.96 6.26 21.89
C VAL A 315 -5.19 6.15 22.78
N ARG A 316 -6.09 5.20 22.48
CA ARG A 316 -7.29 4.94 23.28
C ARG A 316 -7.02 4.10 24.54
N GLY A 317 -5.78 3.63 24.72
CA GLY A 317 -5.41 2.79 25.87
C GLY A 317 -5.96 1.37 25.80
N GLU A 318 -6.35 0.90 24.61
CA GLU A 318 -6.84 -0.46 24.37
C GLU A 318 -5.69 -1.48 24.31
N LEU A 319 -4.53 -1.06 23.78
CA LEU A 319 -3.32 -1.88 23.69
C LEU A 319 -2.08 -1.08 24.11
N GLY A 320 -1.06 -1.77 24.57
CA GLY A 320 0.18 -1.15 25.03
C GLY A 320 1.04 -0.58 23.90
N PRO A 321 1.90 0.42 24.19
CA PRO A 321 2.72 1.10 23.17
C PRO A 321 3.75 0.21 22.47
N ARG A 322 4.11 -0.95 23.04
CA ARG A 322 4.98 -1.96 22.39
C ARG A 322 4.40 -2.50 21.09
N LEU A 323 3.06 -2.44 20.91
CA LEU A 323 2.41 -2.78 19.65
C LEU A 323 2.98 -2.00 18.46
N LEU A 324 3.37 -0.75 18.67
CA LEU A 324 3.84 0.14 17.61
C LEU A 324 5.19 -0.32 17.02
N ALA A 325 6.03 -1.01 17.78
CA ALA A 325 7.27 -1.61 17.29
C ALA A 325 7.03 -2.68 16.20
N THR A 326 5.84 -3.28 16.17
CA THR A 326 5.49 -4.27 15.14
C THR A 326 5.27 -3.66 13.75
N TYR A 327 5.11 -2.36 13.64
CA TYR A 327 4.90 -1.68 12.36
C TYR A 327 6.07 -1.90 11.40
N GLU A 328 7.28 -1.57 11.83
CA GLU A 328 8.49 -1.78 11.01
C GLU A 328 8.72 -3.27 10.71
N LEU A 329 8.58 -4.14 11.70
CA LEU A 329 8.75 -5.59 11.56
C LEU A 329 7.83 -6.18 10.47
N GLU A 330 6.60 -5.71 10.40
CA GLU A 330 5.59 -6.18 9.45
C GLU A 330 5.75 -5.56 8.07
N ARG A 331 6.06 -4.25 8.00
CA ARG A 331 5.96 -3.52 6.75
C ARG A 331 7.26 -3.42 5.95
N ARG A 332 8.41 -3.27 6.64
CA ARG A 332 9.69 -3.02 5.97
C ARG A 332 10.08 -4.16 5.02
N GLY A 333 9.97 -5.41 5.47
CA GLY A 333 10.30 -6.58 4.64
C GLY A 333 9.42 -6.67 3.39
N HIS A 334 8.11 -6.50 3.54
CA HIS A 334 7.17 -6.53 2.41
C HIS A 334 7.38 -5.36 1.43
N ALA A 335 7.65 -4.14 1.92
CA ALA A 335 7.98 -3.00 1.06
C ALA A 335 9.25 -3.26 0.24
N TRP A 336 10.28 -3.86 0.85
CA TRP A 336 11.50 -4.25 0.16
C TRP A 336 11.26 -5.31 -0.93
N GLU A 337 10.40 -6.30 -0.69
CA GLU A 337 10.01 -7.27 -1.72
C GLU A 337 9.30 -6.60 -2.91
N MET A 338 8.46 -5.60 -2.67
CA MET A 338 7.82 -4.81 -3.72
C MET A 338 8.84 -4.00 -4.52
N ILE A 339 9.83 -3.39 -3.87
CA ILE A 339 10.93 -2.68 -4.53
C ILE A 339 11.72 -3.66 -5.42
N ARG A 340 12.10 -4.82 -4.90
CA ARG A 340 12.80 -5.86 -5.67
C ARG A 340 11.99 -6.35 -6.88
N LEU A 341 10.68 -6.52 -6.72
CA LEU A 341 9.79 -6.83 -7.83
C LEU A 341 9.84 -5.72 -8.89
N ALA A 342 9.72 -4.46 -8.50
CA ALA A 342 9.75 -3.33 -9.43
C ALA A 342 11.09 -3.25 -10.18
N VAL A 343 12.22 -3.47 -9.50
CA VAL A 343 13.55 -3.52 -10.13
C VAL A 343 13.63 -4.65 -11.17
N ARG A 344 13.16 -5.88 -10.82
CA ARG A 344 13.14 -7.01 -11.77
C ARG A 344 12.26 -6.73 -12.99
N MET A 345 11.11 -6.10 -12.80
CA MET A 345 10.25 -5.70 -13.91
C MET A 345 10.92 -4.64 -14.79
N GLY A 346 11.66 -3.70 -14.19
CA GLY A 346 12.48 -2.74 -14.93
C GLY A 346 13.46 -3.41 -15.88
N HIS A 347 14.17 -4.45 -15.44
CA HIS A 347 15.08 -5.21 -16.31
C HIS A 347 14.38 -5.90 -17.50
N VAL A 348 13.14 -6.37 -17.32
CA VAL A 348 12.32 -6.91 -18.42
C VAL A 348 11.91 -5.82 -19.41
N MET A 349 11.55 -4.64 -18.91
CA MET A 349 11.08 -3.50 -19.70
C MET A 349 12.20 -2.79 -20.46
N MET A 350 13.42 -2.80 -19.88
CA MET A 350 14.61 -2.10 -20.39
C MET A 350 15.72 -3.10 -20.80
N PRO A 351 15.54 -3.91 -21.88
CA PRO A 351 16.59 -4.80 -22.31
C PRO A 351 17.80 -4.00 -22.81
N ARG A 352 19.01 -4.39 -22.37
CA ARG A 352 20.25 -3.64 -22.64
C ARG A 352 20.61 -3.52 -24.12
N ASN A 353 20.28 -4.54 -24.93
CA ASN A 353 20.59 -4.60 -26.35
C ASN A 353 19.61 -5.52 -27.09
N ARG A 354 19.73 -5.57 -28.43
CA ARG A 354 18.85 -6.38 -29.30
C ARG A 354 18.92 -7.88 -29.02
N VAL A 355 20.09 -8.40 -28.63
CA VAL A 355 20.27 -9.83 -28.33
C VAL A 355 19.56 -10.21 -27.05
N SER A 356 19.75 -9.44 -25.98
CA SER A 356 19.06 -9.67 -24.70
C SER A 356 17.55 -9.50 -24.85
N ALA A 357 17.08 -8.54 -25.65
CA ALA A 357 15.67 -8.36 -25.96
C ALA A 357 15.08 -9.60 -26.67
N LEU A 358 15.79 -10.11 -27.70
CA LEU A 358 15.35 -11.29 -28.43
C LEU A 358 15.33 -12.54 -27.54
N ALA A 359 16.39 -12.75 -26.76
CA ALA A 359 16.47 -13.89 -25.83
C ALA A 359 15.30 -13.87 -24.82
N LEU A 360 15.02 -12.71 -24.22
CA LEU A 360 13.89 -12.50 -23.30
C LEU A 360 12.54 -12.81 -23.97
N GLN A 361 12.32 -12.31 -25.18
CA GLN A 361 11.08 -12.52 -25.93
C GLN A 361 10.86 -13.99 -26.29
N VAL A 362 11.91 -14.68 -26.73
CA VAL A 362 11.86 -16.11 -27.03
C VAL A 362 11.58 -16.89 -25.74
N ALA A 363 12.27 -16.58 -24.65
CA ALA A 363 12.05 -17.23 -23.37
C ALA A 363 10.58 -17.09 -22.88
N PHE A 364 10.01 -15.88 -22.91
CA PHE A 364 8.61 -15.68 -22.52
C PHE A 364 7.63 -16.38 -23.46
N ARG A 365 7.89 -16.40 -24.78
CA ARG A 365 7.05 -17.15 -25.73
C ARG A 365 7.05 -18.63 -25.43
N LEU A 366 8.21 -19.22 -25.19
CA LEU A 366 8.33 -20.64 -24.85
C LEU A 366 7.68 -20.95 -23.50
N LEU A 367 7.92 -20.12 -22.47
CA LEU A 367 7.31 -20.28 -21.16
C LEU A 367 5.78 -20.21 -21.21
N THR A 368 5.22 -19.29 -22.00
CA THR A 368 3.76 -19.12 -22.10
C THR A 368 3.06 -20.22 -22.93
N LEU A 369 3.80 -21.12 -23.58
CA LEU A 369 3.24 -22.37 -24.13
C LEU A 369 2.79 -23.32 -23.01
N TYR A 370 3.45 -23.29 -21.86
CA TYR A 370 3.05 -24.04 -20.68
C TYR A 370 1.86 -23.37 -19.98
N PRO A 371 0.71 -24.06 -19.81
CA PRO A 371 -0.48 -23.47 -19.15
C PRO A 371 -0.21 -22.92 -17.77
N ALA A 372 0.57 -23.64 -16.95
CA ALA A 372 0.93 -23.20 -15.59
C ALA A 372 1.78 -21.91 -15.59
N ALA A 373 2.74 -21.77 -16.50
CA ALA A 373 3.56 -20.57 -16.61
C ALA A 373 2.75 -19.39 -17.18
N ARG A 374 1.90 -19.64 -18.18
CA ARG A 374 0.97 -18.64 -18.72
C ARG A 374 0.04 -18.11 -17.62
N ASP A 375 -0.53 -18.99 -16.80
CA ASP A 375 -1.37 -18.62 -15.68
C ASP A 375 -0.56 -17.88 -14.60
N TYR A 376 0.63 -18.32 -14.27
CA TYR A 376 1.52 -17.66 -13.31
C TYR A 376 1.78 -16.18 -13.67
N PHE A 377 2.16 -15.92 -14.92
CA PHE A 377 2.38 -14.55 -15.39
C PHE A 377 1.07 -13.80 -15.62
N GLY A 378 0.11 -14.44 -16.30
CA GLY A 378 -1.18 -13.84 -16.63
C GLY A 378 -1.96 -13.37 -15.41
N GLN A 379 -1.95 -14.13 -14.32
CA GLN A 379 -2.66 -13.83 -13.08
C GLN A 379 -1.82 -13.04 -12.05
N MET A 380 -0.62 -12.57 -12.42
CA MET A 380 0.29 -11.85 -11.53
C MET A 380 0.62 -12.65 -10.25
N LYS A 381 0.78 -13.98 -10.34
CA LYS A 381 1.13 -14.82 -9.18
C LYS A 381 2.56 -14.59 -8.68
N TYR A 382 3.36 -13.88 -9.48
CA TYR A 382 4.71 -13.42 -9.12
C TYR A 382 4.72 -12.21 -8.17
N LYS A 383 3.58 -11.49 -8.02
CA LYS A 383 3.46 -10.42 -7.03
C LYS A 383 3.55 -11.05 -5.63
N PRO A 384 4.45 -10.58 -4.74
CA PRO A 384 4.48 -11.03 -3.36
C PRO A 384 3.09 -10.96 -2.74
N LYS A 385 2.69 -12.04 -2.07
CA LYS A 385 1.41 -12.06 -1.37
C LYS A 385 1.50 -11.20 -0.12
N PRO A 386 0.43 -10.49 0.26
CA PRO A 386 0.39 -9.76 1.52
C PRO A 386 0.43 -10.74 2.68
N ARG A 387 1.62 -10.86 3.29
CA ARG A 387 1.90 -11.73 4.42
C ARG A 387 2.95 -11.10 5.34
N PHE A 388 2.70 -11.19 6.64
CA PHE A 388 3.67 -10.86 7.67
C PHE A 388 4.28 -12.14 8.24
N ASN A 389 5.59 -12.14 8.38
CA ASN A 389 6.33 -13.28 8.94
C ASN A 389 6.63 -13.08 10.44
N ALA A 390 6.58 -11.85 10.92
CA ALA A 390 6.77 -11.45 12.32
C ALA A 390 5.85 -10.27 12.62
N GLY A 391 5.70 -9.90 13.89
CA GLY A 391 4.89 -8.78 14.32
C GLY A 391 3.77 -9.20 15.28
N PHE A 392 2.63 -8.52 15.20
CA PHE A 392 1.47 -8.83 16.03
C PHE A 392 0.73 -10.07 15.52
N LEU A 393 1.33 -11.24 15.76
CA LEU A 393 0.90 -12.56 15.31
C LEU A 393 1.12 -13.58 16.42
N LEU A 394 0.13 -14.42 16.70
CA LEU A 394 0.24 -15.55 17.63
C LEU A 394 0.49 -16.83 16.83
N ARG A 395 1.72 -17.33 16.88
CA ARG A 395 2.12 -18.58 16.25
C ARG A 395 2.25 -19.67 17.28
N ASP A 396 1.59 -20.78 17.03
CA ASP A 396 1.73 -22.02 17.77
C ASP A 396 2.53 -23.00 16.96
N GLY A 397 3.56 -23.61 17.57
CA GLY A 397 4.36 -24.67 16.92
C GLY A 397 3.54 -25.85 16.43
N ASP A 398 2.32 -26.03 16.95
CA ASP A 398 1.39 -27.13 16.62
C ASP A 398 0.23 -26.71 15.70
N ALA A 399 0.26 -25.49 15.11
CA ALA A 399 -0.85 -24.98 14.30
C ALA A 399 -1.10 -25.74 12.97
N GLY A 400 -0.24 -26.68 12.59
CA GLY A 400 -0.44 -27.55 11.43
C GLY A 400 -0.76 -26.79 10.15
N VAL A 401 -1.88 -27.13 9.48
CA VAL A 401 -2.32 -26.50 8.21
C VAL A 401 -2.62 -25.01 8.39
N ALA A 402 -3.03 -24.58 9.59
CA ALA A 402 -3.36 -23.19 9.90
C ALA A 402 -2.12 -22.27 9.94
N GLU A 403 -0.90 -22.82 10.19
CA GLU A 403 0.36 -22.06 10.17
C GLU A 403 0.54 -21.30 8.82
N GLY A 404 0.11 -21.91 7.73
CA GLY A 404 0.11 -21.29 6.41
C GLY A 404 -0.79 -20.05 6.26
N LEU A 405 -1.78 -19.86 7.15
CA LEU A 405 -2.72 -18.72 7.14
C LEU A 405 -2.25 -17.59 8.03
N ILE A 406 -1.56 -17.87 9.13
CA ILE A 406 -1.13 -16.85 10.09
C ILE A 406 -0.21 -15.84 9.40
N GLY A 407 -0.52 -14.57 9.60
CA GLY A 407 0.17 -13.45 8.96
C GLY A 407 -0.30 -13.13 7.54
N ARG A 408 -1.23 -13.88 6.93
CA ARG A 408 -1.77 -13.57 5.60
C ARG A 408 -2.94 -12.60 5.69
N LEU A 409 -3.05 -11.74 4.68
CA LEU A 409 -4.27 -10.96 4.47
C LEU A 409 -5.42 -11.92 4.15
N PHE A 410 -6.49 -11.83 4.92
CA PHE A 410 -7.68 -12.68 4.74
C PHE A 410 -8.41 -12.30 3.45
N SER A 411 -8.89 -13.29 2.70
CA SER A 411 -9.68 -13.04 1.49
C SER A 411 -10.98 -12.31 1.82
N GLN A 412 -11.46 -11.50 0.89
CA GLN A 412 -12.74 -10.78 1.00
C GLN A 412 -13.76 -11.32 -0.01
N PRO A 413 -14.41 -12.47 0.24
CA PRO A 413 -15.47 -12.94 -0.61
C PRO A 413 -16.74 -12.10 -0.47
N THR A 414 -17.62 -12.19 -1.46
CA THR A 414 -19.02 -11.80 -1.29
C THR A 414 -19.76 -12.92 -0.56
N ILE A 415 -20.41 -12.58 0.54
CA ILE A 415 -21.22 -13.48 1.36
C ILE A 415 -22.69 -13.09 1.26
N GLN A 416 -23.59 -14.06 1.47
CA GLN A 416 -25.02 -13.82 1.54
C GLN A 416 -25.41 -13.36 2.94
N THR A 417 -26.12 -12.24 3.01
CA THR A 417 -26.73 -11.74 4.25
C THR A 417 -28.24 -11.63 4.09
N PRO A 418 -29.01 -11.48 5.16
CA PRO A 418 -30.46 -11.24 5.05
C PRO A 418 -30.83 -10.05 4.15
N GLU A 419 -29.96 -9.03 4.08
CA GLU A 419 -30.13 -7.82 3.25
C GLU A 419 -29.61 -8.01 1.81
N GLY A 420 -29.06 -9.19 1.46
CA GLY A 420 -28.50 -9.50 0.16
C GLY A 420 -26.99 -9.74 0.16
N PRO A 421 -26.37 -9.85 -1.02
CA PRO A 421 -24.94 -10.12 -1.13
C PRO A 421 -24.12 -8.89 -0.69
N ARG A 422 -23.17 -9.09 0.25
CA ARG A 422 -22.25 -8.06 0.76
C ARG A 422 -20.80 -8.57 0.77
N ARG A 423 -19.84 -7.67 0.64
CA ARG A 423 -18.44 -8.04 0.87
C ARG A 423 -18.24 -8.39 2.33
N LEU A 424 -17.36 -9.34 2.61
CA LEU A 424 -17.14 -9.83 3.96
C LEU A 424 -16.77 -8.69 4.94
N ASP A 425 -15.89 -7.76 4.54
CA ASP A 425 -15.46 -6.67 5.41
C ASP A 425 -16.59 -5.72 5.81
N ASP A 426 -17.61 -5.55 4.96
CA ASP A 426 -18.78 -4.71 5.27
C ASP A 426 -19.63 -5.31 6.42
N VAL A 427 -19.40 -6.58 6.74
CA VAL A 427 -20.11 -7.32 7.80
C VAL A 427 -19.24 -7.47 9.06
N LEU A 428 -17.92 -7.50 8.90
CA LEU A 428 -16.99 -7.73 10.01
C LEU A 428 -16.80 -6.51 10.94
N GLY A 429 -17.22 -5.30 10.52
CA GLY A 429 -16.97 -4.06 11.29
C GLY A 429 -15.49 -3.67 11.37
N ASP A 430 -15.11 -2.74 12.25
CA ASP A 430 -13.82 -2.03 12.23
C ASP A 430 -12.77 -2.61 13.18
N GLY A 431 -13.16 -3.53 14.07
CA GLY A 431 -12.30 -4.08 15.12
C GLY A 431 -11.63 -5.40 14.76
N PHE A 432 -11.17 -6.08 15.80
CA PHE A 432 -10.80 -7.49 15.72
C PHE A 432 -12.01 -8.36 15.43
N CYS A 433 -11.80 -9.47 14.74
CA CYS A 433 -12.86 -10.42 14.42
C CYS A 433 -12.47 -11.85 14.77
N LEU A 434 -13.41 -12.58 15.40
CA LEU A 434 -13.34 -14.01 15.59
C LEU A 434 -14.22 -14.67 14.53
N ILE A 435 -13.61 -15.47 13.67
CA ILE A 435 -14.31 -16.20 12.62
C ILE A 435 -14.25 -17.70 12.93
N ALA A 436 -15.37 -18.30 13.31
CA ALA A 436 -15.47 -19.74 13.43
C ALA A 436 -15.49 -20.40 12.05
N VAL A 437 -14.59 -21.36 11.84
CA VAL A 437 -14.54 -22.13 10.59
C VAL A 437 -15.60 -23.24 10.60
N PRO A 438 -15.97 -23.82 9.44
CA PRO A 438 -16.99 -24.87 9.36
C PRO A 438 -16.71 -26.06 10.30
N GLY A 439 -17.75 -26.53 10.97
CA GLY A 439 -17.65 -27.63 11.96
C GLY A 439 -17.37 -27.16 13.39
N THR A 440 -17.12 -25.88 13.61
CA THR A 440 -16.92 -25.31 14.95
C THR A 440 -18.27 -25.14 15.66
N PRO A 441 -18.44 -25.64 16.91
CA PRO A 441 -19.66 -25.41 17.68
C PRO A 441 -19.91 -23.91 17.93
N ALA A 442 -21.16 -23.44 17.79
CA ALA A 442 -21.51 -22.04 18.01
C ALA A 442 -21.27 -21.58 19.47
N SER A 443 -21.40 -22.49 20.43
CA SER A 443 -21.10 -22.23 21.86
C SER A 443 -19.66 -21.74 22.06
N LEU A 444 -18.73 -22.25 21.27
CA LEU A 444 -17.31 -21.93 21.36
C LEU A 444 -17.03 -20.43 21.13
N LEU A 445 -17.74 -19.80 20.19
CA LEU A 445 -17.60 -18.34 19.99
C LEU A 445 -18.09 -17.51 21.17
N GLN A 446 -19.06 -18.05 21.95
CA GLN A 446 -19.60 -17.36 23.11
C GLN A 446 -18.71 -17.52 24.34
N GLU A 447 -17.93 -18.60 24.41
CA GLU A 447 -16.99 -18.89 25.48
C GLU A 447 -15.74 -18.01 25.44
N ILE A 448 -15.35 -17.51 24.26
CA ILE A 448 -14.23 -16.56 24.13
C ILE A 448 -14.68 -15.21 24.69
N PRO A 449 -13.97 -14.61 25.66
CA PRO A 449 -14.35 -13.30 26.21
C PRO A 449 -14.48 -12.22 25.11
N SER A 450 -15.37 -11.25 25.31
CA SER A 450 -15.46 -10.05 24.45
C SER A 450 -14.45 -8.98 24.82
N GLU A 451 -13.86 -9.12 26.01
CA GLU A 451 -12.92 -8.16 26.59
C GLU A 451 -11.70 -8.95 27.10
N PHE A 452 -10.53 -8.55 26.67
CA PHE A 452 -9.23 -9.13 27.09
C PHE A 452 -8.45 -8.07 27.88
N GLY A 453 -8.92 -7.72 29.09
CA GLY A 453 -8.28 -6.72 29.95
C GLY A 453 -8.39 -5.27 29.47
N ALA A 454 -8.81 -5.04 28.23
CA ALA A 454 -9.06 -3.73 27.62
C ALA A 454 -10.40 -3.76 26.86
N PRO A 455 -11.06 -2.60 26.64
CA PRO A 455 -12.35 -2.51 25.94
C PRO A 455 -12.19 -2.70 24.43
N LEU A 456 -11.60 -3.81 23.99
CA LEU A 456 -11.45 -4.16 22.59
C LEU A 456 -12.79 -4.54 21.97
N LYS A 457 -13.16 -3.90 20.87
CA LYS A 457 -14.32 -4.34 20.09
C LYS A 457 -13.95 -5.59 19.28
N ILE A 458 -14.52 -6.74 19.69
CA ILE A 458 -14.33 -8.01 18.98
C ILE A 458 -15.65 -8.45 18.37
N HIS A 459 -15.68 -8.48 17.05
CA HIS A 459 -16.81 -9.02 16.28
C HIS A 459 -16.73 -10.54 16.19
N ARG A 460 -17.88 -11.21 16.11
CA ARG A 460 -17.95 -12.67 16.02
C ARG A 460 -18.77 -13.06 14.84
N MET A 461 -18.29 -14.03 14.08
CA MET A 461 -18.96 -14.55 12.90
C MET A 461 -18.75 -16.05 12.77
N MET A 462 -19.77 -16.76 12.34
CA MET A 462 -19.64 -18.14 11.86
C MET A 462 -19.57 -18.14 10.33
N LEU A 463 -18.59 -18.83 9.79
CA LEU A 463 -18.44 -19.01 8.35
C LEU A 463 -18.99 -20.40 7.97
N ASP A 464 -19.96 -20.45 7.08
CA ASP A 464 -20.46 -21.70 6.52
C ASP A 464 -19.45 -22.29 5.50
N ARG A 465 -19.74 -23.50 5.00
CA ARG A 465 -18.86 -24.15 4.01
C ARG A 465 -18.73 -23.34 2.71
N ALA A 466 -19.82 -22.70 2.27
CA ALA A 466 -19.80 -21.90 1.05
C ALA A 466 -18.91 -20.67 1.23
N GLY A 467 -19.00 -19.98 2.37
CA GLY A 467 -18.15 -18.86 2.73
C GLY A 467 -16.68 -19.27 2.89
N ALA A 468 -16.38 -20.43 3.49
CA ALA A 468 -15.02 -20.93 3.62
C ALA A 468 -14.36 -21.24 2.26
N VAL A 469 -15.10 -21.85 1.35
CA VAL A 469 -14.66 -22.09 -0.04
C VAL A 469 -14.45 -20.76 -0.77
N ALA A 470 -15.38 -19.82 -0.65
CA ALA A 470 -15.28 -18.50 -1.23
C ALA A 470 -14.08 -17.70 -0.67
N ALA A 471 -13.77 -17.84 0.63
CA ALA A 471 -12.60 -17.27 1.29
C ALA A 471 -11.30 -18.03 0.97
N LYS A 472 -11.36 -19.09 0.19
CA LYS A 472 -10.19 -19.94 -0.16
C LYS A 472 -9.44 -20.46 1.07
N LEU A 473 -10.19 -20.80 2.11
CA LEU A 473 -9.61 -21.44 3.29
C LEU A 473 -9.17 -22.86 2.93
N PRO A 474 -8.02 -23.34 3.44
CA PRO A 474 -7.70 -24.75 3.41
C PRO A 474 -8.69 -25.54 4.27
N ASP A 475 -8.65 -26.85 4.18
CA ASP A 475 -9.42 -27.72 5.07
C ASP A 475 -8.82 -27.62 6.48
N LEU A 476 -9.51 -26.88 7.34
CA LEU A 476 -9.09 -26.62 8.73
C LEU A 476 -9.88 -27.50 9.69
N PRO A 477 -9.27 -27.96 10.79
CA PRO A 477 -10.02 -28.55 11.90
C PRO A 477 -10.98 -27.49 12.50
N PRO A 478 -12.04 -27.92 13.23
CA PRO A 478 -12.89 -27.01 13.97
C PRO A 478 -12.07 -26.05 14.83
N GLY A 479 -12.39 -24.75 14.78
CA GLY A 479 -11.63 -23.72 15.49
C GLY A 479 -12.02 -22.32 15.06
N VAL A 480 -11.30 -21.34 15.56
CA VAL A 480 -11.58 -19.91 15.37
C VAL A 480 -10.35 -19.19 14.84
N LEU A 481 -10.53 -18.42 13.79
CA LEU A 481 -9.53 -17.46 13.28
C LEU A 481 -9.70 -16.12 13.98
N LEU A 482 -8.59 -15.54 14.47
CA LEU A 482 -8.54 -14.17 14.93
C LEU A 482 -8.04 -13.27 13.80
N LEU A 483 -8.87 -12.36 13.32
CA LEU A 483 -8.49 -11.31 12.38
C LEU A 483 -8.24 -9.99 13.08
N ARG A 484 -7.20 -9.29 12.63
CA ARG A 484 -6.84 -7.92 13.04
C ARG A 484 -7.75 -6.89 12.34
N PRO A 485 -7.79 -5.62 12.80
CA PRO A 485 -8.53 -4.56 12.12
C PRO A 485 -8.11 -4.36 10.64
N ASP A 486 -6.83 -4.56 10.30
CA ASP A 486 -6.30 -4.53 8.93
C ASP A 486 -6.49 -5.86 8.15
N ARG A 487 -7.33 -6.77 8.68
CA ARG A 487 -7.74 -8.05 8.07
C ARG A 487 -6.63 -9.09 7.89
N TYR A 488 -5.50 -8.95 8.56
CA TYR A 488 -4.53 -10.03 8.62
C TYR A 488 -4.92 -11.06 9.68
N VAL A 489 -4.67 -12.33 9.38
CA VAL A 489 -4.89 -13.43 10.33
C VAL A 489 -3.82 -13.36 11.41
N ALA A 490 -4.23 -13.04 12.65
CA ALA A 490 -3.33 -12.96 13.79
C ALA A 490 -3.09 -14.33 14.45
N ALA A 491 -4.12 -15.18 14.50
CA ALA A 491 -4.06 -16.49 15.15
C ALA A 491 -5.08 -17.47 14.56
N PHE A 492 -4.85 -18.76 14.77
CA PHE A 492 -5.85 -19.82 14.70
C PHE A 492 -5.91 -20.54 16.05
N LEU A 493 -7.13 -20.77 16.53
CA LEU A 493 -7.42 -21.36 17.83
C LEU A 493 -8.20 -22.65 17.60
N PRO A 494 -7.56 -23.81 17.72
CA PRO A 494 -8.24 -25.09 17.59
C PRO A 494 -9.33 -25.26 18.67
N ALA A 495 -10.45 -25.89 18.31
CA ALA A 495 -11.59 -26.05 19.22
C ALA A 495 -11.27 -26.91 20.45
N ASP A 496 -10.40 -27.89 20.30
CA ASP A 496 -9.94 -28.82 21.36
C ASP A 496 -8.93 -28.21 22.34
N ALA A 497 -8.31 -27.07 21.96
CA ALA A 497 -7.33 -26.37 22.78
C ALA A 497 -7.83 -25.00 23.29
N LEU A 498 -9.14 -24.72 23.22
CA LEU A 498 -9.67 -23.38 23.39
C LEU A 498 -9.42 -22.79 24.80
N THR A 499 -9.54 -23.61 25.87
CA THR A 499 -9.30 -23.15 27.24
C THR A 499 -7.85 -22.69 27.46
N ALA A 500 -6.89 -23.45 26.91
CA ALA A 500 -5.48 -23.03 26.92
C ALA A 500 -5.22 -21.84 25.99
N ALA A 501 -6.01 -21.69 24.92
CA ALA A 501 -5.92 -20.59 23.99
C ALA A 501 -6.48 -19.27 24.57
N GLN A 502 -7.44 -19.31 25.49
CA GLN A 502 -7.99 -18.10 26.15
C GLN A 502 -6.91 -17.36 26.93
N ASP A 503 -6.14 -18.06 27.74
CA ASP A 503 -5.04 -17.45 28.51
C ASP A 503 -3.97 -16.86 27.58
N ARG A 504 -3.70 -17.52 26.46
CA ARG A 504 -2.72 -17.07 25.48
C ARG A 504 -3.21 -15.87 24.69
N ILE A 505 -4.50 -15.80 24.35
CA ILE A 505 -5.09 -14.60 23.71
C ILE A 505 -5.07 -13.46 24.73
N ALA A 506 -5.42 -13.68 25.99
CA ALA A 506 -5.34 -12.66 27.01
C ALA A 506 -3.91 -12.12 27.12
N GLN A 507 -2.89 -12.97 27.19
CA GLN A 507 -1.48 -12.56 27.18
C GLN A 507 -1.09 -11.85 25.88
N PHE A 508 -1.61 -12.26 24.73
CA PHE A 508 -1.35 -11.62 23.44
C PHE A 508 -1.87 -10.19 23.38
N PHE A 509 -3.02 -9.92 24.01
CA PHE A 509 -3.57 -8.57 24.13
C PHE A 509 -3.04 -7.80 25.35
N ASP A 510 -2.43 -8.49 26.32
CA ASP A 510 -1.88 -7.86 27.51
C ASP A 510 -0.77 -6.87 27.15
N GLN A 511 -0.67 -5.81 27.93
CA GLN A 511 0.36 -4.78 27.79
C GLN A 511 1.79 -5.30 28.01
N THR A 512 1.94 -6.53 28.52
CA THR A 512 3.22 -7.20 28.77
C THR A 512 3.78 -7.96 27.58
N TRP A 513 3.11 -7.92 26.39
CA TRP A 513 3.62 -8.61 25.20
C TRP A 513 5.08 -8.23 24.91
N ASP A 514 5.93 -9.22 25.07
CA ASP A 514 7.36 -9.13 24.88
C ASP A 514 7.71 -9.61 23.45
N GLY A 515 7.78 -8.70 22.49
CA GLY A 515 8.21 -8.98 21.11
C GLY A 515 9.64 -9.50 20.98
N ALA A 516 10.27 -9.88 22.10
CA ALA A 516 11.67 -10.29 22.18
C ALA A 516 11.94 -11.77 21.85
N SER A 517 10.93 -12.62 21.67
CA SER A 517 11.17 -14.08 21.51
C SER A 517 11.51 -14.53 20.08
N GLU A 518 11.47 -13.66 19.08
CA GLU A 518 11.93 -14.03 17.73
C GLU A 518 12.91 -12.99 17.14
N ARG A 519 14.13 -12.98 17.64
CA ARG A 519 15.27 -12.51 16.85
C ARG A 519 15.58 -13.57 15.79
N GLY A 520 14.78 -13.62 14.75
CA GLY A 520 15.23 -14.09 13.47
C GLY A 520 16.22 -13.05 12.95
N SER A 521 17.50 -13.25 13.27
CA SER A 521 18.62 -12.53 12.65
C SER A 521 18.64 -12.88 11.16
N HIS A 522 17.79 -12.27 10.37
CA HIS A 522 18.02 -12.19 8.94
C HIS A 522 18.90 -10.96 8.73
N ASP A 523 20.16 -11.23 8.43
CA ASP A 523 21.14 -10.27 7.92
C ASP A 523 20.56 -9.58 6.67
N PHE A 524 19.89 -8.45 6.90
CA PHE A 524 19.37 -7.59 5.82
C PHE A 524 20.50 -6.94 5.00
N ASN A 525 21.73 -6.95 5.51
CA ASN A 525 22.87 -6.32 4.84
C ASN A 525 23.46 -7.12 3.66
N GLU A 526 23.36 -8.45 3.63
CA GLU A 526 23.91 -9.22 2.51
C GLU A 526 23.08 -9.15 1.23
N GLY A 527 21.76 -8.88 1.33
CA GLY A 527 20.89 -8.75 0.16
C GLY A 527 21.05 -7.46 -0.63
N MET A 528 21.69 -6.44 -0.07
CA MET A 528 21.86 -5.13 -0.72
C MET A 528 23.10 -5.03 -1.62
N ALA A 529 24.11 -5.84 -1.38
CA ALA A 529 25.37 -5.83 -2.16
C ALA A 529 25.26 -6.45 -3.56
N HIS A 530 24.23 -7.24 -3.85
CA HIS A 530 24.06 -7.95 -5.13
C HIS A 530 22.99 -7.36 -6.07
N ALA A 531 22.47 -6.17 -5.79
CA ALA A 531 21.50 -5.47 -6.64
C ALA A 531 22.13 -4.34 -7.49
N GLN A 532 23.45 -4.38 -7.71
CA GLN A 532 24.17 -3.50 -8.64
C GLN A 532 24.20 -4.06 -10.07
#